data_ad5891f1ffbdc8a3c326a0568eef7e51
#
_entry.id   ad5891f1ffbdc8a3c326a0568eef7e51
#
_cell.length_a   1.000
_cell.length_b   1.000
_cell.length_c   1.000
_cell.angle_alpha   90.00
_cell.angle_beta   90.00
_cell.angle_gamma   90.00
#
_symmetry.space_group_name_H-M   'P 1'
#
loop_
_entity.id
_entity.type
_entity.pdbx_description
1 polymer ?
#
loop_
_entity_poly.entity_id
_entity_poly.type
_entity_poly.pdbx_seq_one_letter_code
_entity_poly.pdbx_strand_id
1 'polypeptide(L)'
;VSKIEELFSKLDASVAELKIAKEKLKVYRQAVLKEAFGCAESFVPFGNITDARLGKMLDKEKNTGTPQRYLRNINVRWFNFDLSDLLEMRIGLDEIEKYSIQYGDLVICEGGEPGRCAVWEEQEPIFYQKALHRVRFTDGSNPKFYMYYLWFAAQTGQLKRFFTGTGIKHLTGQSLVNVPVPSADKNTQDHAVSEIEFRLSVCDSIEQTVDTSLQKAEALRQSILKQAFEGRLN
;
A
#
# COMPACT_ATOMS: atom_id res chain seq x y z
N VAL A 1 -32.15 11.79 -34.04
CA VAL A 1 -31.99 10.51 -33.33
C VAL A 1 -30.73 9.81 -33.83
N SER A 2 -30.61 9.51 -35.12
CA SER A 2 -29.46 8.78 -35.73
C SER A 2 -28.09 9.41 -35.41
N LYS A 3 -27.97 10.74 -35.38
CA LYS A 3 -26.73 11.47 -35.05
C LYS A 3 -26.33 11.26 -33.59
N ILE A 4 -27.29 11.27 -32.67
CA ILE A 4 -27.04 11.01 -31.24
C ILE A 4 -26.55 9.57 -31.03
N GLU A 5 -27.21 8.63 -31.68
CA GLU A 5 -26.84 7.19 -31.61
C GLU A 5 -25.42 6.97 -32.15
N GLU A 6 -25.03 7.60 -33.25
CA GLU A 6 -23.67 7.57 -33.78
C GLU A 6 -22.64 8.12 -32.78
N LEU A 7 -22.90 9.30 -32.20
CA LEU A 7 -22.01 9.95 -31.24
C LEU A 7 -21.85 9.12 -29.97
N PHE A 8 -22.95 8.56 -29.45
CA PHE A 8 -22.90 7.69 -28.27
C PHE A 8 -22.18 6.39 -28.55
N SER A 9 -22.43 5.76 -29.71
CA SER A 9 -21.72 4.55 -30.07
C SER A 9 -20.19 4.74 -30.09
N LYS A 10 -19.71 5.85 -30.66
CA LYS A 10 -18.28 6.20 -30.66
C LYS A 10 -17.75 6.47 -29.25
N LEU A 11 -18.52 7.19 -28.44
CA LEU A 11 -18.14 7.51 -27.07
C LEU A 11 -18.09 6.26 -26.21
N ASP A 12 -19.07 5.37 -26.32
CA ASP A 12 -19.14 4.12 -25.56
C ASP A 12 -17.99 3.16 -25.95
N ALA A 13 -17.62 3.10 -27.23
CA ALA A 13 -16.45 2.34 -27.67
C ALA A 13 -15.16 2.88 -27.03
N SER A 14 -14.96 4.21 -27.05
CA SER A 14 -13.79 4.84 -26.43
C SER A 14 -13.74 4.61 -24.92
N VAL A 15 -14.88 4.72 -24.21
CA VAL A 15 -14.98 4.42 -22.77
C VAL A 15 -14.64 2.97 -22.47
N ALA A 16 -15.09 2.03 -23.31
CA ALA A 16 -14.76 0.62 -23.15
C ALA A 16 -13.25 0.36 -23.29
N GLU A 17 -12.61 0.97 -24.30
CA GLU A 17 -11.15 0.87 -24.49
C GLU A 17 -10.35 1.44 -23.28
N LEU A 18 -10.77 2.59 -22.74
CA LEU A 18 -10.16 3.18 -21.56
C LEU A 18 -10.28 2.28 -20.33
N LYS A 19 -11.43 1.66 -20.12
CA LYS A 19 -11.63 0.69 -19.02
C LYS A 19 -10.74 -0.56 -19.20
N ILE A 20 -10.61 -1.07 -20.41
CA ILE A 20 -9.71 -2.18 -20.72
C ILE A 20 -8.26 -1.79 -20.45
N ALA A 21 -7.84 -0.57 -20.81
CA ALA A 21 -6.51 -0.08 -20.52
C ALA A 21 -6.24 -0.04 -19.00
N LYS A 22 -7.21 0.40 -18.19
CA LYS A 22 -7.10 0.41 -16.72
C LYS A 22 -6.94 -1.01 -16.14
N GLU A 23 -7.68 -1.99 -16.65
CA GLU A 23 -7.50 -3.40 -16.22
C GLU A 23 -6.12 -3.94 -16.63
N LYS A 24 -5.60 -3.60 -17.82
CA LYS A 24 -4.25 -3.98 -18.26
C LYS A 24 -3.16 -3.39 -17.33
N LEU A 25 -3.33 -2.17 -16.80
CA LEU A 25 -2.38 -1.59 -15.85
C LEU A 25 -2.29 -2.39 -14.55
N LYS A 26 -3.41 -2.93 -14.05
CA LYS A 26 -3.40 -3.82 -12.87
C LYS A 26 -2.56 -5.07 -13.12
N VAL A 27 -2.77 -5.70 -14.28
CA VAL A 27 -2.00 -6.89 -14.68
C VAL A 27 -0.51 -6.55 -14.83
N TYR A 28 -0.20 -5.41 -15.43
CA TYR A 28 1.18 -4.97 -15.60
C TYR A 28 1.88 -4.72 -14.26
N ARG A 29 1.22 -4.05 -13.29
CA ARG A 29 1.76 -3.88 -11.94
C ARG A 29 2.12 -5.22 -11.28
N GLN A 30 1.25 -6.22 -11.45
CA GLN A 30 1.54 -7.59 -10.94
C GLN A 30 2.71 -8.24 -11.68
N ALA A 31 2.84 -8.03 -12.98
CA ALA A 31 3.95 -8.56 -13.77
C ALA A 31 5.29 -7.94 -13.36
N VAL A 32 5.34 -6.63 -13.08
CA VAL A 32 6.53 -5.94 -12.55
C VAL A 32 7.02 -6.59 -11.26
N LEU A 33 6.12 -6.83 -10.31
CA LEU A 33 6.48 -7.49 -9.05
C LEU A 33 6.90 -8.95 -9.25
N LYS A 34 6.21 -9.66 -10.14
CA LYS A 34 6.56 -11.04 -10.46
C LYS A 34 7.95 -11.15 -11.08
N GLU A 35 8.33 -10.19 -11.94
CA GLU A 35 9.67 -10.11 -12.52
C GLU A 35 10.73 -9.85 -11.43
N ALA A 36 10.45 -8.95 -10.50
CA ALA A 36 11.38 -8.60 -9.43
C ALA A 36 11.58 -9.73 -8.40
N PHE A 37 10.52 -10.48 -8.07
CA PHE A 37 10.53 -11.42 -6.94
C PHE A 37 10.26 -12.87 -7.32
N GLY A 38 9.74 -13.13 -8.53
CA GLY A 38 9.29 -14.47 -8.92
C GLY A 38 10.42 -15.48 -9.14
N CYS A 39 11.65 -15.00 -9.36
CA CYS A 39 12.84 -15.80 -9.57
C CYS A 39 13.80 -15.80 -8.38
N ALA A 40 13.35 -15.34 -7.20
CA ALA A 40 14.19 -15.38 -6.01
C ALA A 40 14.45 -16.84 -5.60
N GLU A 41 15.73 -17.22 -5.49
CA GLU A 41 16.15 -18.59 -5.17
C GLU A 41 16.52 -18.76 -3.69
N SER A 42 16.92 -17.67 -3.01
CA SER A 42 17.37 -17.69 -1.63
C SER A 42 16.41 -16.90 -0.74
N PHE A 43 16.01 -17.50 0.37
CA PHE A 43 15.12 -16.90 1.34
C PHE A 43 15.67 -17.04 2.76
N VAL A 44 15.43 -16.05 3.59
CA VAL A 44 15.72 -16.07 5.02
C VAL A 44 14.47 -15.74 5.83
N PRO A 45 14.32 -16.22 7.06
CA PRO A 45 13.26 -15.76 7.96
C PRO A 45 13.36 -14.25 8.17
N PHE A 46 12.24 -13.55 8.12
CA PHE A 46 12.21 -12.09 8.25
C PHE A 46 12.82 -11.59 9.56
N GLY A 47 12.65 -12.37 10.64
CA GLY A 47 13.25 -12.07 11.94
C GLY A 47 14.79 -12.13 11.98
N ASN A 48 15.44 -12.77 11.00
CA ASN A 48 16.90 -12.84 10.96
C ASN A 48 17.55 -11.50 10.56
N ILE A 49 16.80 -10.64 9.89
CA ILE A 49 17.29 -9.37 9.35
C ILE A 49 16.57 -8.16 9.97
N THR A 50 15.65 -8.39 10.92
CA THR A 50 14.81 -7.32 11.49
C THR A 50 14.63 -7.42 12.99
N ASP A 51 14.43 -6.26 13.65
CA ASP A 51 13.82 -6.13 14.98
C ASP A 51 12.34 -5.74 14.78
N ALA A 52 11.44 -6.69 15.00
CA ALA A 52 10.00 -6.50 14.85
C ALA A 52 9.34 -6.36 16.22
N ARG A 53 8.57 -5.29 16.42
CA ARG A 53 7.88 -5.03 17.69
C ARG A 53 6.43 -4.64 17.47
N LEU A 54 5.55 -5.24 18.28
CA LEU A 54 4.14 -4.86 18.33
C LEU A 54 3.98 -3.53 19.10
N GLY A 55 3.04 -2.71 18.66
CA GLY A 55 2.78 -1.40 19.24
C GLY A 55 2.15 -1.45 20.64
N LYS A 56 2.00 -0.26 21.23
CA LYS A 56 1.47 -0.09 22.59
C LYS A 56 -0.01 -0.48 22.66
N MET A 57 -0.38 -1.24 23.69
CA MET A 57 -1.78 -1.51 24.01
C MET A 57 -2.46 -0.24 24.51
N LEU A 58 -3.62 0.07 23.96
CA LEU A 58 -4.44 1.16 24.44
C LEU A 58 -5.17 0.73 25.73
N ASP A 59 -4.79 1.38 26.83
CA ASP A 59 -5.43 1.22 28.12
C ASP A 59 -5.51 2.62 28.77
N LYS A 60 -6.70 3.22 28.75
CA LYS A 60 -6.90 4.60 29.22
C LYS A 60 -6.61 4.77 30.70
N GLU A 61 -6.75 3.70 31.49
CA GLU A 61 -6.54 3.75 32.95
C GLU A 61 -5.07 3.55 33.31
N LYS A 62 -4.34 2.73 32.54
CA LYS A 62 -2.94 2.36 32.83
C LYS A 62 -1.91 3.18 32.07
N ASN A 63 -2.29 3.76 30.92
CA ASN A 63 -1.33 4.53 30.14
C ASN A 63 -1.06 5.90 30.79
N THR A 64 0.17 6.09 31.23
CA THR A 64 0.68 7.33 31.84
C THR A 64 1.63 8.06 30.88
N GLY A 65 2.05 9.27 31.24
CA GLY A 65 2.98 10.07 30.45
C GLY A 65 2.29 11.19 29.66
N THR A 66 2.94 11.71 28.63
CA THR A 66 2.45 12.82 27.81
C THR A 66 1.60 12.32 26.63
N PRO A 67 0.54 13.06 26.24
CA PRO A 67 -0.19 12.77 25.02
C PRO A 67 0.73 12.85 23.80
N GLN A 68 0.66 11.81 22.94
CA GLN A 68 1.45 11.71 21.71
C GLN A 68 0.57 11.18 20.58
N ARG A 69 0.72 11.73 19.39
CA ARG A 69 0.03 11.24 18.18
C ARG A 69 0.49 9.83 17.83
N TYR A 70 -0.43 8.98 17.40
CA TYR A 70 -0.11 7.60 17.08
C TYR A 70 -0.85 7.07 15.86
N LEU A 71 -0.21 6.11 15.18
CA LEU A 71 -0.77 5.37 14.06
C LEU A 71 -1.65 4.21 14.54
N ARG A 72 -2.77 4.05 13.84
CA ARG A 72 -3.70 2.92 13.91
C ARG A 72 -3.67 2.15 12.59
N ASN A 73 -4.26 0.96 12.54
CA ASN A 73 -4.41 0.20 11.31
C ASN A 73 -4.98 1.01 10.15
N ILE A 74 -5.97 1.86 10.42
CA ILE A 74 -6.61 2.68 9.38
C ILE A 74 -5.70 3.75 8.78
N ASN A 75 -4.63 4.13 9.49
CA ASN A 75 -3.67 5.11 9.01
C ASN A 75 -2.62 4.50 8.07
N VAL A 76 -2.38 3.19 8.12
CA VAL A 76 -1.46 2.50 7.22
C VAL A 76 -2.21 2.13 5.94
N ARG A 77 -1.68 2.52 4.80
CA ARG A 77 -2.12 2.08 3.47
C ARG A 77 -0.99 1.28 2.83
N TRP A 78 -1.23 0.64 1.71
CA TRP A 78 -0.12 0.14 0.92
C TRP A 78 0.71 1.32 0.43
N PHE A 79 2.01 1.33 0.77
CA PHE A 79 3.06 2.29 0.37
C PHE A 79 3.01 3.66 1.03
N ASN A 80 1.94 4.03 1.73
CA ASN A 80 1.81 5.36 2.35
C ASN A 80 1.00 5.34 3.65
N PHE A 81 0.91 6.50 4.29
CA PHE A 81 0.14 6.73 5.50
C PHE A 81 -0.92 7.78 5.27
N ASP A 82 -2.11 7.55 5.83
CA ASP A 82 -3.15 8.55 5.95
C ASP A 82 -3.05 9.21 7.33
N LEU A 83 -2.49 10.40 7.37
CA LEU A 83 -2.24 11.15 8.60
C LEU A 83 -3.34 12.15 8.94
N SER A 84 -4.44 12.19 8.18
CA SER A 84 -5.54 13.14 8.35
C SER A 84 -6.34 12.91 9.64
N ASP A 85 -6.35 11.68 10.18
CA ASP A 85 -7.09 11.28 11.37
C ASP A 85 -6.16 10.57 12.38
N LEU A 86 -5.27 11.33 13.02
CA LEU A 86 -4.41 10.85 14.10
C LEU A 86 -5.06 11.11 15.45
N LEU A 87 -5.05 10.08 16.29
CA LEU A 87 -5.45 10.19 17.69
C LEU A 87 -4.22 10.31 18.59
N GLU A 88 -4.46 10.61 19.87
CA GLU A 88 -3.44 10.71 20.90
C GLU A 88 -3.56 9.60 21.93
N MET A 89 -2.40 9.10 22.39
CA MET A 89 -2.28 8.19 23.54
C MET A 89 -1.15 8.67 24.46
N ARG A 90 -1.23 8.30 25.73
CA ARG A 90 -0.18 8.67 26.69
C ARG A 90 1.01 7.74 26.55
N ILE A 91 2.20 8.33 26.45
CA ILE A 91 3.49 7.65 26.35
C ILE A 91 4.38 8.12 27.51
N GLY A 92 4.86 7.17 28.30
CA GLY A 92 5.86 7.41 29.34
C GLY A 92 7.25 7.69 28.74
N LEU A 93 8.10 8.41 29.47
CA LEU A 93 9.46 8.71 29.01
C LEU A 93 10.28 7.45 28.72
N ASP A 94 10.10 6.41 29.51
CA ASP A 94 10.74 5.10 29.36
C ASP A 94 10.18 4.25 28.19
N GLU A 95 9.06 4.67 27.62
CA GLU A 95 8.39 3.97 26.52
C GLU A 95 8.68 4.60 25.15
N ILE A 96 9.26 5.79 25.10
CA ILE A 96 9.50 6.56 23.87
C ILE A 96 10.28 5.73 22.85
N GLU A 97 11.44 5.20 23.23
CA GLU A 97 12.27 4.40 22.32
C GLU A 97 11.58 3.13 21.88
N LYS A 98 10.83 2.50 22.77
CA LYS A 98 10.15 1.24 22.53
C LYS A 98 9.01 1.34 21.51
N TYR A 99 8.23 2.42 21.58
CA TYR A 99 7.01 2.59 20.79
C TYR A 99 7.09 3.72 19.76
N SER A 100 8.28 4.24 19.45
CA SER A 100 8.47 5.17 18.35
C SER A 100 8.77 4.44 17.03
N ILE A 101 8.17 4.95 15.98
CA ILE A 101 8.54 4.69 14.59
C ILE A 101 9.47 5.83 14.17
N GLN A 102 10.58 5.49 13.53
CA GLN A 102 11.59 6.40 13.03
C GLN A 102 11.71 6.28 11.52
N TYR A 103 12.35 7.26 10.90
CA TYR A 103 12.66 7.23 9.48
C TYR A 103 13.30 5.88 9.06
N GLY A 104 12.76 5.27 8.02
CA GLY A 104 13.20 3.97 7.49
C GLY A 104 12.56 2.75 8.16
N ASP A 105 11.76 2.90 9.22
CA ASP A 105 11.02 1.78 9.80
C ASP A 105 9.89 1.33 8.84
N LEU A 106 9.73 0.02 8.66
CA LEU A 106 8.60 -0.56 7.96
C LEU A 106 7.47 -0.84 8.96
N VAL A 107 6.30 -0.28 8.71
CA VAL A 107 5.11 -0.44 9.56
C VAL A 107 4.15 -1.41 8.91
N ILE A 108 3.80 -2.50 9.61
CA ILE A 108 3.01 -3.61 9.08
C ILE A 108 1.75 -3.80 9.92
N CYS A 109 0.60 -3.94 9.26
CA CYS A 109 -0.67 -4.25 9.90
C CYS A 109 -0.70 -5.71 10.39
N GLU A 110 -1.01 -5.90 11.70
CA GLU A 110 -1.26 -7.22 12.28
C GLU A 110 -2.60 -7.79 11.83
N GLY A 111 -3.64 -6.94 11.75
CA GLY A 111 -5.02 -7.35 11.45
C GLY A 111 -5.72 -6.36 10.52
N GLY A 112 -7.02 -6.56 10.28
CA GLY A 112 -7.79 -5.82 9.29
C GLY A 112 -7.44 -6.25 7.87
N GLU A 113 -6.29 -5.90 7.39
CA GLU A 113 -5.62 -6.42 6.18
C GLU A 113 -4.20 -6.82 6.58
N PRO A 114 -4.01 -8.06 7.10
CA PRO A 114 -2.71 -8.48 7.64
C PRO A 114 -1.62 -8.44 6.58
N GLY A 115 -0.49 -7.83 6.92
CA GLY A 115 0.64 -7.66 6.02
C GLY A 115 0.64 -6.36 5.21
N ARG A 116 -0.46 -5.58 5.21
CA ARG A 116 -0.46 -4.24 4.61
C ARG A 116 0.57 -3.36 5.31
N CYS A 117 1.41 -2.67 4.54
CA CYS A 117 2.55 -1.98 5.10
C CYS A 117 2.97 -0.75 4.30
N ALA A 118 3.72 0.13 4.98
CA ALA A 118 4.39 1.28 4.41
C ALA A 118 5.68 1.58 5.15
N VAL A 119 6.65 2.20 4.48
CA VAL A 119 7.90 2.70 5.08
C VAL A 119 7.67 4.11 5.62
N TRP A 120 8.09 4.38 6.84
CA TRP A 120 8.03 5.72 7.43
C TRP A 120 9.15 6.59 6.87
N GLU A 121 8.79 7.61 6.10
CA GLU A 121 9.73 8.51 5.42
C GLU A 121 9.71 9.94 6.01
N GLU A 122 8.94 10.16 7.10
CA GLU A 122 8.95 11.43 7.80
C GLU A 122 10.11 11.53 8.78
N GLN A 123 10.68 12.73 8.92
CA GLN A 123 11.79 12.98 9.86
C GLN A 123 11.33 12.93 11.32
N GLU A 124 10.11 13.38 11.59
CA GLU A 124 9.52 13.35 12.91
C GLU A 124 9.07 11.94 13.29
N PRO A 125 9.49 11.42 14.44
CA PRO A 125 9.03 10.12 14.91
C PRO A 125 7.56 10.16 15.28
N ILE A 126 6.86 9.04 15.10
CA ILE A 126 5.47 8.87 15.51
C ILE A 126 5.31 7.59 16.34
N PHE A 127 4.27 7.53 17.17
CA PHE A 127 3.97 6.35 17.97
C PHE A 127 2.95 5.45 17.25
N TYR A 128 2.76 4.22 17.74
CA TYR A 128 1.85 3.26 17.12
C TYR A 128 1.22 2.34 18.16
N GLN A 129 -0.04 1.96 17.89
CA GLN A 129 -0.79 1.06 18.77
C GLN A 129 -0.58 -0.40 18.42
N LYS A 130 -0.93 -1.28 19.36
CA LYS A 130 -1.11 -2.72 19.15
C LYS A 130 -2.18 -2.95 18.08
N ALA A 131 -1.83 -3.50 16.99
CA ALA A 131 -2.42 -3.82 15.72
C ALA A 131 -1.47 -3.45 14.57
N LEU A 132 -0.32 -2.84 14.93
CA LEU A 132 0.76 -2.53 14.03
C LEU A 132 2.06 -3.11 14.58
N HIS A 133 2.87 -3.66 13.68
CA HIS A 133 4.28 -3.99 13.94
C HIS A 133 5.16 -2.88 13.37
N ARG A 134 6.09 -2.39 14.18
CA ARG A 134 7.26 -1.66 13.67
C ARG A 134 8.34 -2.68 13.37
N VAL A 135 8.88 -2.64 12.18
CA VAL A 135 9.98 -3.50 11.72
C VAL A 135 11.16 -2.63 11.33
N ARG A 136 12.26 -2.78 12.03
CA ARG A 136 13.52 -2.08 11.80
C ARG A 136 14.55 -3.06 11.28
N PHE A 137 15.18 -2.75 10.15
CA PHE A 137 16.22 -3.59 9.59
C PHE A 137 17.53 -3.43 10.35
N THR A 138 18.19 -4.55 10.65
CA THR A 138 19.41 -4.59 11.47
C THR A 138 20.67 -4.83 10.63
N ASP A 139 20.50 -5.17 9.36
CA ASP A 139 21.56 -5.53 8.42
C ASP A 139 21.82 -4.48 7.33
N GLY A 140 21.14 -3.33 7.41
CA GLY A 140 21.22 -2.26 6.42
C GLY A 140 20.41 -2.49 5.14
N SER A 141 19.53 -3.49 5.14
CA SER A 141 18.62 -3.76 4.03
C SER A 141 17.71 -2.58 3.69
N ASN A 142 17.25 -2.52 2.44
CA ASN A 142 16.32 -1.51 1.97
C ASN A 142 14.87 -1.84 2.41
N PRO A 143 14.22 -1.04 3.26
CA PRO A 143 12.86 -1.32 3.73
C PRO A 143 11.83 -1.38 2.60
N LYS A 144 11.98 -0.56 1.54
CA LYS A 144 11.08 -0.54 0.39
C LYS A 144 11.12 -1.85 -0.41
N PHE A 145 12.29 -2.51 -0.49
CA PHE A 145 12.40 -3.81 -1.13
C PHE A 145 11.47 -4.82 -0.47
N TYR A 146 11.47 -4.88 0.85
CA TYR A 146 10.60 -5.80 1.60
C TYR A 146 9.15 -5.34 1.64
N MET A 147 8.86 -4.05 1.59
CA MET A 147 7.51 -3.52 1.42
C MET A 147 6.89 -4.03 0.10
N TYR A 148 7.62 -3.93 -1.01
CA TYR A 148 7.18 -4.44 -2.32
C TYR A 148 7.08 -5.97 -2.34
N TYR A 149 8.02 -6.67 -1.70
CA TYR A 149 7.94 -8.12 -1.57
C TYR A 149 6.70 -8.56 -0.78
N LEU A 150 6.40 -7.93 0.35
CA LEU A 150 5.21 -8.25 1.14
C LEU A 150 3.92 -7.97 0.35
N TRP A 151 3.90 -6.92 -0.45
CA TRP A 151 2.78 -6.68 -1.36
C TRP A 151 2.65 -7.79 -2.41
N PHE A 152 3.73 -8.19 -3.04
CA PHE A 152 3.76 -9.33 -3.96
C PHE A 152 3.25 -10.62 -3.28
N ALA A 153 3.75 -10.94 -2.09
CA ALA A 153 3.35 -12.11 -1.33
C ALA A 153 1.87 -12.08 -0.89
N ALA A 154 1.34 -10.88 -0.60
CA ALA A 154 -0.08 -10.68 -0.32
C ALA A 154 -0.95 -10.93 -1.57
N GLN A 155 -0.59 -10.33 -2.72
CA GLN A 155 -1.31 -10.46 -3.99
C GLN A 155 -1.32 -11.91 -4.51
N THR A 156 -0.21 -12.63 -4.38
CA THR A 156 -0.08 -14.03 -4.79
C THR A 156 -0.63 -15.02 -3.76
N GLY A 157 -1.08 -14.53 -2.60
CA GLY A 157 -1.62 -15.35 -1.51
C GLY A 157 -0.56 -16.10 -0.71
N GLN A 158 0.74 -15.92 -0.98
CA GLN A 158 1.81 -16.59 -0.25
C GLN A 158 1.83 -16.21 1.23
N LEU A 159 1.44 -14.97 1.56
CA LEU A 159 1.40 -14.48 2.93
C LEU A 159 0.29 -15.13 3.77
N LYS A 160 -0.79 -15.63 3.14
CA LYS A 160 -1.97 -16.18 3.83
C LYS A 160 -1.65 -17.36 4.75
N ARG A 161 -0.62 -18.17 4.43
CA ARG A 161 -0.20 -19.34 5.24
C ARG A 161 0.37 -18.95 6.62
N PHE A 162 0.75 -17.68 6.79
CA PHE A 162 1.25 -17.13 8.06
C PHE A 162 0.17 -16.46 8.90
N PHE A 163 -1.07 -16.38 8.38
CA PHE A 163 -2.16 -15.79 9.13
C PHE A 163 -2.73 -16.76 10.16
N THR A 164 -2.98 -16.26 11.35
CA THR A 164 -3.63 -16.97 12.44
C THR A 164 -5.08 -16.49 12.62
N GLY A 165 -5.87 -17.23 13.41
CA GLY A 165 -7.28 -16.91 13.69
C GLY A 165 -8.26 -17.61 12.75
N THR A 166 -9.40 -18.07 13.30
CA THR A 166 -10.46 -18.78 12.56
C THR A 166 -11.42 -17.81 11.86
N GLY A 167 -11.77 -16.70 12.49
CA GLY A 167 -12.62 -15.65 11.93
C GLY A 167 -11.80 -14.47 11.40
N ILE A 168 -11.38 -13.58 12.29
CA ILE A 168 -10.53 -12.45 11.93
C ILE A 168 -9.09 -12.94 11.80
N LYS A 169 -8.48 -12.66 10.65
CA LYS A 169 -7.09 -13.06 10.36
C LYS A 169 -6.10 -12.05 10.94
N HIS A 170 -5.01 -12.58 11.49
CA HIS A 170 -3.91 -11.81 12.05
C HIS A 170 -2.56 -12.33 11.56
N LEU A 171 -1.64 -11.42 11.29
CA LEU A 171 -0.21 -11.71 11.11
C LEU A 171 0.50 -11.36 12.41
N THR A 172 0.51 -12.30 13.36
CA THR A 172 1.13 -12.10 14.68
C THR A 172 2.65 -11.89 14.57
N GLY A 173 3.27 -11.28 15.60
CA GLY A 173 4.72 -11.08 15.61
C GLY A 173 5.49 -12.39 15.45
N GLN A 174 5.04 -13.49 16.08
CA GLN A 174 5.63 -14.81 15.91
C GLN A 174 5.52 -15.34 14.48
N SER A 175 4.39 -15.09 13.81
CA SER A 175 4.22 -15.49 12.42
C SER A 175 5.04 -14.59 11.48
N LEU A 176 5.08 -13.28 11.74
CA LEU A 176 5.80 -12.30 10.93
C LEU A 176 7.30 -12.60 10.83
N VAL A 177 7.95 -12.88 11.96
CA VAL A 177 9.40 -13.19 11.97
C VAL A 177 9.76 -14.47 11.22
N ASN A 178 8.80 -15.37 11.01
CA ASN A 178 8.97 -16.62 10.27
C ASN A 178 8.57 -16.52 8.79
N VAL A 179 8.11 -15.36 8.31
CA VAL A 179 7.85 -15.15 6.89
C VAL A 179 9.17 -15.25 6.12
N PRO A 180 9.29 -16.16 5.13
CA PRO A 180 10.48 -16.21 4.30
C PRO A 180 10.49 -14.99 3.37
N VAL A 181 11.59 -14.25 3.41
CA VAL A 181 11.82 -13.08 2.55
C VAL A 181 13.05 -13.29 1.68
N PRO A 182 13.10 -12.73 0.46
CA PRO A 182 14.26 -12.89 -0.42
C PRO A 182 15.53 -12.38 0.25
N SER A 183 16.61 -13.16 0.13
CA SER A 183 17.95 -12.75 0.51
C SER A 183 18.66 -12.18 -0.71
N ALA A 184 18.94 -10.88 -0.67
CA ALA A 184 19.65 -10.16 -1.71
C ALA A 184 20.60 -9.14 -1.08
N ASP A 185 21.71 -8.85 -1.73
CA ASP A 185 22.60 -7.75 -1.29
C ASP A 185 21.95 -6.38 -1.50
N LYS A 186 22.47 -5.38 -0.78
CA LYS A 186 21.91 -4.02 -0.78
C LYS A 186 21.81 -3.40 -2.18
N ASN A 187 22.81 -3.63 -3.04
CA ASN A 187 22.81 -3.06 -4.41
C ASN A 187 21.69 -3.68 -5.26
N THR A 188 21.51 -4.99 -5.16
CA THR A 188 20.43 -5.72 -5.82
C THR A 188 19.06 -5.22 -5.33
N GLN A 189 18.90 -5.02 -4.00
CA GLN A 189 17.66 -4.48 -3.42
C GLN A 189 17.37 -3.06 -3.94
N ASP A 190 18.36 -2.17 -3.93
CA ASP A 190 18.21 -0.78 -4.36
C ASP A 190 17.89 -0.68 -5.85
N HIS A 191 18.54 -1.51 -6.68
CA HIS A 191 18.23 -1.58 -8.11
C HIS A 191 16.80 -2.06 -8.36
N ALA A 192 16.38 -3.13 -7.68
CA ALA A 192 15.02 -3.65 -7.80
C ALA A 192 13.97 -2.60 -7.37
N VAL A 193 14.21 -1.89 -6.26
CA VAL A 193 13.30 -0.81 -5.81
C VAL A 193 13.21 0.29 -6.84
N SER A 194 14.35 0.77 -7.37
CA SER A 194 14.38 1.84 -8.38
C SER A 194 13.62 1.45 -9.65
N GLU A 195 13.77 0.21 -10.11
CA GLU A 195 13.07 -0.29 -11.30
C GLU A 195 11.55 -0.44 -11.04
N ILE A 196 11.17 -0.97 -9.88
CA ILE A 196 9.76 -1.09 -9.49
C ILE A 196 9.12 0.31 -9.42
N GLU A 197 9.73 1.25 -8.69
CA GLU A 197 9.21 2.61 -8.53
C GLU A 197 9.08 3.34 -9.87
N PHE A 198 10.09 3.22 -10.74
CA PHE A 198 10.02 3.80 -12.08
C PHE A 198 8.82 3.26 -12.88
N ARG A 199 8.67 1.93 -12.95
CA ARG A 199 7.59 1.32 -13.74
C ARG A 199 6.21 1.60 -13.13
N LEU A 200 6.08 1.59 -11.81
CA LEU A 200 4.82 1.90 -11.14
C LEU A 200 4.44 3.37 -11.33
N SER A 201 5.39 4.31 -11.29
CA SER A 201 5.13 5.73 -11.54
C SER A 201 4.62 6.00 -12.96
N VAL A 202 5.13 5.27 -13.96
CA VAL A 202 4.61 5.31 -15.33
C VAL A 202 3.16 4.79 -15.36
N CYS A 203 2.87 3.68 -14.67
CA CYS A 203 1.49 3.18 -14.56
C CYS A 203 0.55 4.20 -13.93
N ASP A 204 0.98 4.86 -12.86
CA ASP A 204 0.18 5.87 -12.16
C ASP A 204 -0.12 7.09 -13.06
N SER A 205 0.85 7.54 -13.85
CA SER A 205 0.68 8.61 -14.82
C SER A 205 -0.31 8.24 -15.94
N ILE A 206 -0.22 7.00 -16.45
CA ILE A 206 -1.16 6.50 -17.45
C ILE A 206 -2.57 6.37 -16.84
N GLU A 207 -2.69 5.83 -15.63
CA GLU A 207 -3.98 5.69 -14.94
C GLU A 207 -4.66 7.04 -14.71
N GLN A 208 -3.91 8.05 -14.28
CA GLN A 208 -4.42 9.43 -14.14
C GLN A 208 -4.93 9.99 -15.46
N THR A 209 -4.22 9.73 -16.56
CA THR A 209 -4.62 10.15 -17.90
C THR A 209 -5.91 9.46 -18.33
N VAL A 210 -6.03 8.14 -18.06
CA VAL A 210 -7.23 7.36 -18.33
C VAL A 210 -8.42 7.90 -17.53
N ASP A 211 -8.25 8.14 -16.23
CA ASP A 211 -9.31 8.63 -15.36
C ASP A 211 -9.78 10.04 -15.79
N THR A 212 -8.85 10.92 -16.17
CA THR A 212 -9.18 12.22 -16.74
C THR A 212 -9.97 12.09 -18.04
N SER A 213 -9.62 11.13 -18.89
CA SER A 213 -10.30 10.89 -20.16
C SER A 213 -11.71 10.33 -19.95
N LEU A 214 -11.89 9.44 -18.95
CA LEU A 214 -13.21 8.93 -18.56
C LEU A 214 -14.13 10.06 -18.04
N GLN A 215 -13.60 10.97 -17.23
CA GLN A 215 -14.35 12.14 -16.76
C GLN A 215 -14.77 13.08 -17.92
N LYS A 216 -13.87 13.32 -18.88
CA LYS A 216 -14.18 14.10 -20.09
C LYS A 216 -15.24 13.42 -20.95
N ALA A 217 -15.18 12.09 -21.09
CA ALA A 217 -16.18 11.32 -21.82
C ALA A 217 -17.58 11.48 -21.20
N GLU A 218 -17.68 11.42 -19.86
CA GLU A 218 -18.95 11.62 -19.16
C GLU A 218 -19.48 13.05 -19.35
N ALA A 219 -18.61 14.07 -19.22
CA ALA A 219 -18.99 15.45 -19.46
C ALA A 219 -19.47 15.69 -20.92
N LEU A 220 -18.82 15.04 -21.90
CA LEU A 220 -19.22 15.08 -23.29
C LEU A 220 -20.60 14.44 -23.51
N ARG A 221 -20.85 13.29 -22.85
CA ARG A 221 -22.17 12.62 -22.88
C ARG A 221 -23.29 13.58 -22.42
N GLN A 222 -23.08 14.26 -21.31
CA GLN A 222 -24.04 15.24 -20.78
C GLN A 222 -24.23 16.42 -21.71
N SER A 223 -23.15 16.90 -22.33
CA SER A 223 -23.23 18.01 -23.32
C SER A 223 -24.01 17.61 -24.56
N ILE A 224 -23.80 16.41 -25.10
CA ILE A 224 -24.55 15.91 -26.28
C ILE A 224 -26.03 15.82 -25.94
N LEU A 225 -26.41 15.27 -24.78
CA LEU A 225 -27.80 15.20 -24.34
C LEU A 225 -28.44 16.61 -24.26
N LYS A 226 -27.75 17.53 -23.60
CA LYS A 226 -28.25 18.92 -23.48
C LYS A 226 -28.48 19.55 -24.84
N GLN A 227 -27.51 19.46 -25.76
CA GLN A 227 -27.66 20.02 -27.13
C GLN A 227 -28.79 19.34 -27.91
N ALA A 228 -28.99 18.04 -27.72
CA ALA A 228 -30.08 17.30 -28.33
C ALA A 228 -31.45 17.79 -27.84
N PHE A 229 -31.63 17.98 -26.53
CA PHE A 229 -32.89 18.52 -25.97
C PHE A 229 -33.14 19.97 -26.33
N GLU A 230 -32.09 20.77 -26.55
CA GLU A 230 -32.20 22.18 -27.00
C GLU A 230 -32.37 22.31 -28.54
N GLY A 231 -32.40 21.20 -29.28
CA GLY A 231 -32.52 21.20 -30.74
C GLY A 231 -31.27 21.75 -31.47
N ARG A 232 -30.12 21.78 -30.80
CA ARG A 232 -28.86 22.36 -31.31
C ARG A 232 -27.89 21.33 -31.88
N LEU A 233 -28.27 20.08 -31.92
CA LEU A 233 -27.47 18.99 -32.48
C LEU A 233 -27.72 18.91 -33.99
N ASN A 234 -26.84 19.53 -34.79
CA ASN A 234 -26.86 19.47 -36.26
C ASN A 234 -26.02 18.31 -36.79
#